data_8a861fb783a0ea1dda7c404cefa9ea74
#
_entry.id   8a861fb783a0ea1dda7c404cefa9ea74
#
_cell.length_a   1.000
_cell.length_b   1.000
_cell.length_c   1.000
_cell.angle_alpha   90.00
_cell.angle_beta   90.00
_cell.angle_gamma   90.00
#
_symmetry.space_group_name_H-M   'P 1'
#
loop_
_entity.id
_entity.type
_entity.pdbx_description
1 polymer ?
#
loop_
_entity_poly.entity_id
_entity_poly.type
_entity_poly.pdbx_seq_one_letter_code
_entity_poly.pdbx_strand_id
1 'polypeptide(L)'
;MSATTGRTSAARGRAGASGGGRGPRVSRRAALSILAAIVCLVLLVVAARALRELPGVQQFIAENPGETELPQGAPVGLPVWLNATHFLSSLFLLLIIRTGWQVRTTKRPAGHWTRNNTGPLRTKNPPKRITLELWLHLTLDALLVINGIVFLVLAFATGHWVRIVPTTWEVVPNAASALLQYLSLDWPTENGWVNYNLSLIHI
;
A
#
# COMPACT_ATOMS: atom_id res chain seq x y z
N MET A 1 -14.62 -72.80 -40.54
CA MET A 1 -14.93 -71.87 -41.66
C MET A 1 -15.62 -70.66 -41.08
N SER A 2 -14.93 -69.56 -41.01
CA SER A 2 -15.47 -68.21 -41.05
C SER A 2 -14.33 -67.20 -40.89
N ALA A 3 -14.08 -66.44 -41.89
CA ALA A 3 -13.05 -65.45 -41.99
C ALA A 3 -13.49 -64.18 -41.23
N THR A 4 -12.61 -63.62 -40.42
CA THR A 4 -12.81 -62.30 -39.80
C THR A 4 -11.85 -61.29 -40.40
N THR A 5 -12.38 -60.37 -41.16
CA THR A 5 -11.70 -59.28 -41.84
C THR A 5 -11.19 -58.24 -40.83
N GLY A 6 -9.90 -57.98 -40.85
CA GLY A 6 -9.27 -56.89 -40.11
C GLY A 6 -9.62 -55.52 -40.71
N ARG A 7 -9.94 -54.61 -39.85
CA ARG A 7 -10.14 -53.17 -40.17
C ARG A 7 -8.97 -52.39 -39.63
N THR A 8 -8.06 -52.00 -40.47
CA THR A 8 -6.96 -51.06 -40.16
C THR A 8 -7.54 -49.65 -40.03
N SER A 9 -7.44 -49.12 -38.79
CA SER A 9 -7.80 -47.74 -38.50
C SER A 9 -6.60 -46.82 -38.73
N ALA A 10 -6.66 -45.98 -39.72
CA ALA A 10 -5.63 -44.99 -40.03
C ALA A 10 -5.65 -43.86 -38.96
N ALA A 11 -4.58 -43.74 -38.23
CA ALA A 11 -4.34 -42.63 -37.31
C ALA A 11 -4.06 -41.35 -38.11
N ARG A 12 -5.03 -40.42 -38.15
CA ARG A 12 -4.85 -39.04 -38.63
C ARG A 12 -4.02 -38.27 -37.60
N GLY A 13 -2.79 -37.93 -37.96
CA GLY A 13 -1.94 -37.01 -37.26
C GLY A 13 -2.61 -35.62 -37.18
N ARG A 14 -2.93 -35.15 -35.97
CA ARG A 14 -3.31 -33.79 -35.71
C ARG A 14 -2.03 -32.95 -35.64
N ALA A 15 -1.82 -32.15 -36.72
CA ALA A 15 -0.79 -31.11 -36.71
C ALA A 15 -1.03 -30.14 -35.56
N GLY A 16 0.01 -29.95 -34.74
CA GLY A 16 0.00 -29.02 -33.61
C GLY A 16 -0.16 -27.59 -34.13
N ALA A 17 -1.25 -26.94 -33.78
CA ALA A 17 -1.37 -25.50 -33.89
C ALA A 17 -0.46 -24.85 -32.87
N SER A 18 0.62 -24.22 -33.33
CA SER A 18 1.47 -23.34 -32.54
C SER A 18 0.62 -22.15 -32.02
N GLY A 19 0.20 -22.22 -30.78
CA GLY A 19 -0.44 -21.12 -30.08
C GLY A 19 0.56 -19.98 -29.89
N GLY A 20 0.67 -19.07 -30.84
CA GLY A 20 1.37 -17.81 -30.67
C GLY A 20 0.78 -17.06 -29.47
N GLY A 21 1.51 -17.01 -28.37
CA GLY A 21 1.14 -16.27 -27.17
C GLY A 21 0.94 -14.79 -27.50
N ARG A 22 -0.31 -14.38 -27.68
CA ARG A 22 -0.67 -12.95 -27.71
C ARG A 22 -0.48 -12.42 -26.30
N GLY A 23 0.63 -11.69 -26.07
CA GLY A 23 0.81 -10.93 -24.85
C GLY A 23 -0.43 -10.04 -24.56
N PRO A 24 -0.64 -9.64 -23.29
CA PRO A 24 -1.82 -8.88 -22.90
C PRO A 24 -1.88 -7.59 -23.71
N ARG A 25 -2.87 -7.50 -24.63
CA ARG A 25 -3.12 -6.29 -25.39
C ARG A 25 -3.78 -5.28 -24.47
N VAL A 26 -3.03 -4.24 -24.08
CA VAL A 26 -3.60 -3.09 -23.38
C VAL A 26 -4.75 -2.53 -24.22
N SER A 27 -5.94 -2.42 -23.64
CA SER A 27 -7.08 -1.88 -24.38
C SER A 27 -6.80 -0.42 -24.77
N ARG A 28 -7.30 0.03 -25.93
CA ARG A 28 -7.13 1.42 -26.39
C ARG A 28 -7.59 2.44 -25.34
N ARG A 29 -8.64 2.13 -24.58
CA ARG A 29 -9.13 2.96 -23.48
C ARG A 29 -8.11 3.04 -22.34
N ALA A 30 -7.51 1.92 -21.94
CA ALA A 30 -6.49 1.90 -20.90
C ALA A 30 -5.23 2.66 -21.34
N ALA A 31 -4.80 2.53 -22.60
CA ALA A 31 -3.68 3.30 -23.14
C ALA A 31 -3.96 4.80 -23.14
N LEU A 32 -5.16 5.23 -23.55
CA LEU A 32 -5.57 6.64 -23.52
C LEU A 32 -5.66 7.17 -22.07
N SER A 33 -6.15 6.38 -21.13
CA SER A 33 -6.20 6.79 -19.71
C SER A 33 -4.81 6.95 -19.12
N ILE A 34 -3.86 6.06 -19.45
CA ILE A 34 -2.47 6.16 -19.00
C ILE A 34 -1.82 7.41 -19.63
N LEU A 35 -2.01 7.64 -20.93
CA LEU A 35 -1.48 8.84 -21.59
C LEU A 35 -2.05 10.12 -20.96
N ALA A 36 -3.35 10.18 -20.72
CA ALA A 36 -3.99 11.32 -20.06
C ALA A 36 -3.45 11.54 -18.65
N ALA A 37 -3.22 10.49 -17.87
CA ALA A 37 -2.63 10.59 -16.54
C ALA A 37 -1.18 11.12 -16.59
N ILE A 38 -0.37 10.67 -17.56
CA ILE A 38 1.00 11.16 -17.75
C ILE A 38 0.98 12.65 -18.14
N VAL A 39 0.13 13.05 -19.08
CA VAL A 39 -0.01 14.46 -19.48
C VAL A 39 -0.44 15.31 -18.30
N CYS A 40 -1.42 14.88 -17.52
CA CYS A 40 -1.87 15.58 -16.32
C CYS A 40 -0.75 15.74 -15.29
N LEU A 41 0.05 14.68 -15.07
CA LEU A 41 1.21 14.73 -14.17
C LEU A 41 2.27 15.73 -14.66
N VAL A 42 2.59 15.72 -15.93
CA VAL A 42 3.56 16.68 -16.53
C VAL A 42 3.06 18.11 -16.39
N LEU A 43 1.77 18.35 -16.67
CA LEU A 43 1.18 19.69 -16.51
C LEU A 43 1.21 20.14 -15.04
N LEU A 44 0.96 19.24 -14.09
CA LEU A 44 1.05 19.53 -12.66
C LEU A 44 2.47 19.94 -12.26
N VAL A 45 3.48 19.21 -12.71
CA VAL A 45 4.89 19.54 -12.44
C VAL A 45 5.27 20.90 -13.05
N VAL A 46 4.88 21.16 -14.30
CA VAL A 46 5.15 22.45 -14.96
C VAL A 46 4.46 23.60 -14.23
N ALA A 47 3.20 23.40 -13.84
CA ALA A 47 2.44 24.40 -13.07
C ALA A 47 3.10 24.67 -11.69
N ALA A 48 3.52 23.62 -10.98
CA ALA A 48 4.21 23.76 -9.70
C ALA A 48 5.54 24.54 -9.85
N ARG A 49 6.33 24.26 -10.90
CA ARG A 49 7.55 25.02 -11.21
C ARG A 49 7.26 26.48 -11.52
N ALA A 50 6.28 26.75 -12.40
CA ALA A 50 5.90 28.12 -12.73
C ALA A 50 5.38 28.89 -11.50
N LEU A 51 4.64 28.21 -10.61
CA LEU A 51 4.14 28.80 -9.38
C LEU A 51 5.28 29.22 -8.44
N ARG A 52 6.35 28.42 -8.36
CA ARG A 52 7.54 28.73 -7.53
C ARG A 52 8.34 29.94 -8.03
N GLU A 53 8.22 30.33 -9.30
CA GLU A 53 8.90 31.51 -9.85
C GLU A 53 8.19 32.81 -9.43
N LEU A 54 6.98 32.75 -8.90
CA LEU A 54 6.24 33.93 -8.45
C LEU A 54 6.87 34.53 -7.17
N PRO A 55 7.15 35.84 -7.13
CA PRO A 55 7.81 36.47 -5.99
C PRO A 55 7.11 36.22 -4.64
N GLY A 56 5.77 36.23 -4.62
CA GLY A 56 5.01 35.97 -3.41
C GLY A 56 5.13 34.52 -2.93
N VAL A 57 5.29 33.55 -3.85
CA VAL A 57 5.50 32.13 -3.50
C VAL A 57 6.93 31.91 -3.04
N GLN A 58 7.91 32.57 -3.63
CA GLN A 58 9.31 32.53 -3.17
C GLN A 58 9.44 33.09 -1.75
N GLN A 59 8.76 34.20 -1.44
CA GLN A 59 8.72 34.75 -0.10
C GLN A 59 8.04 33.76 0.86
N PHE A 60 6.90 33.18 0.50
CA PHE A 60 6.20 32.18 1.30
C PHE A 60 7.10 30.96 1.63
N ILE A 61 7.85 30.45 0.63
CA ILE A 61 8.80 29.33 0.84
C ILE A 61 9.97 29.77 1.74
N ALA A 62 10.45 31.00 1.62
CA ALA A 62 11.52 31.51 2.47
C ALA A 62 11.07 31.68 3.93
N GLU A 63 9.83 32.08 4.16
CA GLU A 63 9.21 32.17 5.50
C GLU A 63 8.84 30.80 6.07
N ASN A 64 8.53 29.82 5.22
CA ASN A 64 8.12 28.47 5.58
C ASN A 64 8.96 27.45 4.80
N PRO A 65 10.18 27.16 5.23
CA PRO A 65 11.14 26.34 4.46
C PRO A 65 10.73 24.85 4.33
N GLY A 66 9.61 24.45 4.91
CA GLY A 66 9.14 23.05 4.91
C GLY A 66 9.67 22.28 6.11
N GLU A 67 10.29 22.95 7.08
CA GLU A 67 10.86 22.37 8.28
C GLU A 67 10.05 22.82 9.49
N THR A 68 9.88 21.93 10.47
CA THR A 68 9.29 22.26 11.77
C THR A 68 10.18 21.76 12.87
N GLU A 69 10.51 22.63 13.79
CA GLU A 69 11.28 22.25 14.98
C GLU A 69 10.49 21.27 15.84
N LEU A 70 11.17 20.25 16.32
CA LEU A 70 10.58 19.34 17.29
C LEU A 70 10.44 20.07 18.64
N PRO A 71 9.34 19.78 19.40
CA PRO A 71 9.18 20.31 20.74
C PRO A 71 10.39 20.01 21.62
N GLN A 72 10.74 20.94 22.52
CA GLN A 72 11.82 20.73 23.47
C GLN A 72 11.57 19.46 24.30
N GLY A 73 12.58 18.59 24.38
CA GLY A 73 12.46 17.30 25.06
C GLY A 73 11.85 16.17 24.22
N ALA A 74 11.60 16.38 22.94
CA ALA A 74 11.17 15.30 22.06
C ALA A 74 12.24 14.20 21.98
N PRO A 75 11.85 12.91 22.04
CA PRO A 75 12.79 11.81 21.95
C PRO A 75 13.57 11.84 20.64
N VAL A 76 14.89 11.64 20.71
CA VAL A 76 15.78 11.65 19.54
C VAL A 76 15.88 10.25 18.95
N GLY A 77 15.91 10.17 17.61
CA GLY A 77 16.12 8.93 16.86
C GLY A 77 14.87 8.11 16.61
N LEU A 78 15.07 6.99 15.93
CA LEU A 78 14.03 6.01 15.59
C LEU A 78 14.27 4.74 16.38
N PRO A 79 13.50 4.46 17.44
CA PRO A 79 13.69 3.28 18.28
C PRO A 79 13.35 2.00 17.51
N VAL A 80 13.94 0.88 17.90
CA VAL A 80 13.77 -0.42 17.23
C VAL A 80 12.30 -0.85 17.15
N TRP A 81 11.51 -0.57 18.19
CA TRP A 81 10.08 -0.90 18.20
C TRP A 81 9.30 -0.16 17.10
N LEU A 82 9.66 1.09 16.78
CA LEU A 82 9.04 1.88 15.72
C LEU A 82 9.30 1.21 14.34
N ASN A 83 10.56 0.87 14.09
CA ASN A 83 10.95 0.19 12.85
C ASN A 83 10.27 -1.17 12.73
N ALA A 84 10.20 -1.93 13.83
CA ALA A 84 9.57 -3.25 13.85
C ALA A 84 8.06 -3.16 13.59
N THR A 85 7.34 -2.26 14.27
CA THR A 85 5.89 -2.10 14.07
C THR A 85 5.56 -1.56 12.69
N HIS A 86 6.40 -0.67 12.14
CA HIS A 86 6.24 -0.17 10.77
C HIS A 86 6.45 -1.27 9.73
N PHE A 87 7.52 -2.05 9.87
CA PHE A 87 7.78 -3.22 9.01
C PHE A 87 6.62 -4.22 9.06
N LEU A 88 6.14 -4.57 10.27
CA LEU A 88 5.02 -5.50 10.43
C LEU A 88 3.73 -4.95 9.82
N SER A 89 3.45 -3.63 9.95
CA SER A 89 2.30 -2.99 9.30
C SER A 89 2.36 -3.14 7.78
N SER A 90 3.51 -2.87 7.19
CA SER A 90 3.72 -3.00 5.74
C SER A 90 3.57 -4.46 5.29
N LEU A 91 4.14 -5.41 6.03
CA LEU A 91 4.02 -6.84 5.75
C LEU A 91 2.56 -7.30 5.82
N PHE A 92 1.85 -6.98 6.91
CA PHE A 92 0.45 -7.36 7.07
C PHE A 92 -0.41 -6.74 5.98
N LEU A 93 -0.22 -5.46 5.64
CA LEU A 93 -0.96 -4.79 4.57
C LEU A 93 -0.77 -5.48 3.21
N LEU A 94 0.45 -5.83 2.84
CA LEU A 94 0.73 -6.57 1.61
C LEU A 94 0.04 -7.94 1.58
N LEU A 95 0.08 -8.66 2.72
CA LEU A 95 -0.58 -9.95 2.84
C LEU A 95 -2.12 -9.82 2.84
N ILE A 96 -2.68 -8.77 3.42
CA ILE A 96 -4.12 -8.45 3.40
C ILE A 96 -4.56 -8.18 1.95
N ILE A 97 -3.83 -7.37 1.20
CA ILE A 97 -4.12 -7.11 -0.22
C ILE A 97 -4.10 -8.41 -1.01
N ARG A 98 -3.07 -9.25 -0.82
CA ARG A 98 -2.94 -10.54 -1.50
C ARG A 98 -4.09 -11.48 -1.16
N THR A 99 -4.41 -11.64 0.13
CA THR A 99 -5.47 -12.56 0.58
C THR A 99 -6.84 -12.04 0.20
N GLY A 100 -7.09 -10.73 0.25
CA GLY A 100 -8.32 -10.10 -0.25
C GLY A 100 -8.56 -10.36 -1.73
N TRP A 101 -7.49 -10.31 -2.54
CA TRP A 101 -7.54 -10.71 -3.95
C TRP A 101 -7.89 -12.20 -4.11
N GLN A 102 -7.26 -13.08 -3.31
CA GLN A 102 -7.54 -14.52 -3.33
C GLN A 102 -9.00 -14.82 -2.94
N VAL A 103 -9.53 -14.19 -1.89
CA VAL A 103 -10.94 -14.35 -1.48
C VAL A 103 -11.91 -14.01 -2.61
N ARG A 104 -11.59 -13.00 -3.45
CA ARG A 104 -12.45 -12.59 -4.58
C ARG A 104 -12.33 -13.50 -5.79
N THR A 105 -11.16 -14.08 -6.05
CA THR A 105 -10.86 -14.77 -7.31
C THR A 105 -10.90 -16.29 -7.20
N THR A 106 -10.75 -16.86 -5.99
CA THR A 106 -10.73 -18.31 -5.78
C THR A 106 -12.12 -18.93 -5.88
N LYS A 107 -12.40 -19.61 -6.99
CA LYS A 107 -13.67 -20.31 -7.22
C LYS A 107 -13.78 -21.63 -6.48
N ARG A 108 -12.65 -22.30 -6.21
CA ARG A 108 -12.57 -23.59 -5.50
C ARG A 108 -11.53 -23.48 -4.39
N PRO A 109 -11.94 -23.12 -3.16
CA PRO A 109 -11.04 -22.99 -2.03
C PRO A 109 -10.41 -24.34 -1.67
N ALA A 110 -9.13 -24.32 -1.29
CA ALA A 110 -8.38 -25.52 -0.93
C ALA A 110 -8.91 -26.20 0.34
N GLY A 111 -9.52 -25.42 1.23
CA GLY A 111 -10.07 -25.93 2.47
C GLY A 111 -11.01 -24.92 3.15
N HIS A 112 -11.58 -25.37 4.25
CA HIS A 112 -12.48 -24.55 5.07
C HIS A 112 -12.12 -24.69 6.53
N TRP A 113 -12.36 -23.63 7.28
CA TRP A 113 -12.23 -23.61 8.74
C TRP A 113 -13.56 -23.30 9.41
N THR A 114 -13.79 -23.95 10.55
CA THR A 114 -14.96 -23.69 11.39
C THR A 114 -14.48 -23.51 12.82
N ARG A 115 -14.87 -22.40 13.44
CA ARG A 115 -14.46 -22.11 14.82
C ARG A 115 -15.03 -23.15 15.78
N ASN A 116 -14.21 -23.62 16.72
CA ASN A 116 -14.71 -24.37 17.86
C ASN A 116 -15.48 -23.41 18.80
N ASN A 117 -16.75 -23.73 19.10
CA ASN A 117 -17.65 -22.89 19.90
C ASN A 117 -17.82 -23.39 21.33
N THR A 118 -16.82 -24.06 21.90
CA THR A 118 -16.88 -24.67 23.24
C THR A 118 -16.13 -23.89 24.32
N GLY A 119 -15.42 -22.83 23.99
CA GLY A 119 -14.60 -22.05 24.92
C GLY A 119 -15.33 -20.88 25.61
N PRO A 120 -14.60 -20.04 26.38
CA PRO A 120 -15.16 -18.87 27.08
C PRO A 120 -15.77 -17.84 26.12
N LEU A 121 -15.33 -17.82 24.86
CA LEU A 121 -15.85 -16.96 23.79
C LEU A 121 -17.01 -17.61 23.02
N ARG A 122 -17.77 -18.48 23.66
CA ARG A 122 -18.96 -19.13 23.08
C ARG A 122 -19.99 -18.10 22.63
N THR A 123 -20.46 -18.20 21.39
CA THR A 123 -21.55 -17.39 20.86
C THR A 123 -22.85 -18.21 20.74
N LYS A 124 -24.01 -17.52 20.86
CA LYS A 124 -25.32 -18.15 20.72
C LYS A 124 -25.56 -18.75 19.34
N ASN A 125 -25.02 -18.12 18.29
CA ASN A 125 -25.18 -18.61 16.92
C ASN A 125 -24.14 -19.68 16.60
N PRO A 126 -24.48 -20.71 15.82
CA PRO A 126 -23.52 -21.70 15.36
C PRO A 126 -22.43 -21.06 14.52
N PRO A 127 -21.17 -21.50 14.65
CA PRO A 127 -20.07 -20.93 13.91
C PRO A 127 -20.22 -21.20 12.40
N LYS A 128 -20.05 -20.15 11.59
CA LYS A 128 -20.06 -20.29 10.14
C LYS A 128 -18.78 -20.97 9.66
N ARG A 129 -18.92 -21.83 8.67
CA ARG A 129 -17.81 -22.40 7.92
C ARG A 129 -17.29 -21.35 6.96
N ILE A 130 -16.00 -21.01 7.03
CA ILE A 130 -15.34 -20.01 6.16
C ILE A 130 -14.21 -20.68 5.40
N THR A 131 -13.80 -20.09 4.26
CA THR A 131 -12.65 -20.59 3.50
C THR A 131 -11.35 -20.27 4.22
N LEU A 132 -10.28 -21.02 3.95
CA LEU A 132 -8.97 -20.76 4.56
C LEU A 132 -8.40 -19.40 4.14
N GLU A 133 -8.67 -18.98 2.92
CA GLU A 133 -8.26 -17.66 2.42
C GLU A 133 -8.93 -16.53 3.22
N LEU A 134 -10.23 -16.65 3.48
CA LEU A 134 -10.97 -15.68 4.30
C LEU A 134 -10.52 -15.73 5.77
N TRP A 135 -10.26 -16.92 6.30
CA TRP A 135 -9.73 -17.06 7.66
C TRP A 135 -8.36 -16.36 7.80
N LEU A 136 -7.46 -16.58 6.84
CA LEU A 136 -6.15 -15.94 6.84
C LEU A 136 -6.26 -14.42 6.71
N HIS A 137 -7.16 -13.94 5.84
CA HIS A 137 -7.41 -12.50 5.66
C HIS A 137 -7.85 -11.85 6.98
N LEU A 138 -8.86 -12.39 7.64
CA LEU A 138 -9.36 -11.88 8.93
C LEU A 138 -8.31 -11.97 10.05
N THR A 139 -7.45 -12.99 10.02
CA THR A 139 -6.36 -13.13 11.00
C THR A 139 -5.31 -12.03 10.80
N LEU A 140 -4.95 -11.74 9.55
CA LEU A 140 -4.00 -10.66 9.22
C LEU A 140 -4.57 -9.29 9.56
N ASP A 141 -5.88 -9.07 9.34
CA ASP A 141 -6.56 -7.83 9.76
C ASP A 141 -6.47 -7.66 11.29
N ALA A 142 -6.75 -8.72 12.05
CA ALA A 142 -6.63 -8.68 13.50
C ALA A 142 -5.19 -8.40 13.97
N LEU A 143 -4.20 -9.02 13.32
CA LEU A 143 -2.78 -8.78 13.62
C LEU A 143 -2.36 -7.34 13.30
N LEU A 144 -2.84 -6.77 12.19
CA LEU A 144 -2.60 -5.36 11.85
C LEU A 144 -3.18 -4.42 12.91
N VAL A 145 -4.42 -4.67 13.36
CA VAL A 145 -5.06 -3.88 14.43
C VAL A 145 -4.27 -3.98 15.74
N ILE A 146 -3.87 -5.19 16.14
CA ILE A 146 -3.06 -5.40 17.35
C ILE A 146 -1.73 -4.67 17.24
N ASN A 147 -1.05 -4.79 16.10
CA ASN A 147 0.21 -4.08 15.86
C ASN A 147 0.02 -2.55 15.94
N GLY A 148 -1.07 -2.02 15.40
CA GLY A 148 -1.42 -0.59 15.51
C GLY A 148 -1.66 -0.15 16.96
N ILE A 149 -2.35 -0.96 17.76
CA ILE A 149 -2.54 -0.68 19.19
C ILE A 149 -1.20 -0.67 19.93
N VAL A 150 -0.34 -1.67 19.69
CA VAL A 150 1.01 -1.74 20.27
C VAL A 150 1.82 -0.49 19.90
N PHE A 151 1.78 -0.10 18.62
CA PHE A 151 2.42 1.13 18.15
C PHE A 151 1.93 2.36 18.90
N LEU A 152 0.61 2.56 19.03
CA LEU A 152 0.05 3.71 19.74
C LEU A 152 0.46 3.72 21.23
N VAL A 153 0.35 2.58 21.90
CA VAL A 153 0.74 2.46 23.32
C VAL A 153 2.22 2.83 23.49
N LEU A 154 3.11 2.31 22.66
CA LEU A 154 4.53 2.60 22.73
C LEU A 154 4.83 4.06 22.34
N ALA A 155 4.16 4.62 21.34
CA ALA A 155 4.32 6.02 20.94
C ALA A 155 3.98 6.97 22.10
N PHE A 156 2.87 6.73 22.80
CA PHE A 156 2.50 7.54 23.96
C PHE A 156 3.38 7.28 25.18
N ALA A 157 3.68 6.02 25.49
CA ALA A 157 4.50 5.66 26.65
C ALA A 157 5.95 6.19 26.56
N THR A 158 6.50 6.28 25.35
CA THR A 158 7.88 6.77 25.11
C THR A 158 7.95 8.23 24.70
N GLY A 159 6.83 8.92 24.57
CA GLY A 159 6.78 10.33 24.16
C GLY A 159 7.02 10.57 22.67
N HIS A 160 7.18 9.53 21.85
CA HIS A 160 7.40 9.68 20.40
C HIS A 160 6.18 10.19 19.64
N TRP A 161 5.01 10.23 20.27
CA TRP A 161 3.78 10.76 19.67
C TRP A 161 3.93 12.22 19.21
N VAL A 162 4.77 13.04 19.88
CA VAL A 162 5.04 14.43 19.50
C VAL A 162 5.73 14.57 18.14
N ARG A 163 6.35 13.49 17.63
CA ARG A 163 6.96 13.45 16.31
C ARG A 163 5.96 13.11 15.20
N ILE A 164 4.79 12.58 15.57
CA ILE A 164 3.76 12.12 14.63
C ILE A 164 2.61 13.12 14.59
N VAL A 165 2.22 13.62 15.76
CA VAL A 165 1.11 14.58 15.89
C VAL A 165 1.67 16.00 15.87
N PRO A 166 1.23 16.85 14.92
CA PRO A 166 1.62 18.25 14.89
C PRO A 166 1.19 18.96 16.18
N THR A 167 2.14 19.63 16.85
CA THR A 167 1.86 20.37 18.09
C THR A 167 1.74 21.89 17.87
N THR A 168 2.11 22.36 16.67
CA THR A 168 2.03 23.78 16.27
C THR A 168 1.33 23.94 14.92
N TRP A 169 0.68 25.10 14.71
CA TRP A 169 0.04 25.42 13.44
C TRP A 169 1.05 25.70 12.31
N GLU A 170 2.32 25.94 12.60
CA GLU A 170 3.41 26.14 11.64
C GLU A 170 3.58 24.94 10.71
N VAL A 171 3.14 23.76 11.13
CA VAL A 171 3.15 22.56 10.27
C VAL A 171 2.35 22.78 8.99
N VAL A 172 1.23 23.51 9.02
CA VAL A 172 0.36 23.69 7.85
C VAL A 172 1.05 24.44 6.71
N PRO A 173 1.59 25.66 6.93
CA PRO A 173 2.28 26.38 5.87
C PRO A 173 3.58 25.66 5.44
N ASN A 174 4.32 25.06 6.38
CA ASN A 174 5.51 24.28 6.05
C ASN A 174 5.18 23.03 5.22
N ALA A 175 4.08 22.34 5.50
CA ALA A 175 3.61 21.22 4.68
C ALA A 175 3.22 21.67 3.26
N ALA A 176 2.57 22.82 3.12
CA ALA A 176 2.22 23.39 1.82
C ALA A 176 3.48 23.74 1.01
N SER A 177 4.50 24.31 1.64
CA SER A 177 5.80 24.60 1.04
C SER A 177 6.52 23.31 0.61
N ALA A 178 6.60 22.32 1.49
CA ALA A 178 7.19 21.01 1.18
C ALA A 178 6.47 20.33 0.02
N LEU A 179 5.12 20.32 0.03
CA LEU A 179 4.32 19.75 -1.06
C LEU A 179 4.66 20.42 -2.41
N LEU A 180 4.79 21.74 -2.44
CA LEU A 180 5.12 22.48 -3.65
C LEU A 180 6.54 22.13 -4.15
N GLN A 181 7.50 21.94 -3.24
CA GLN A 181 8.85 21.49 -3.57
C GLN A 181 8.83 20.09 -4.19
N TYR A 182 8.16 19.13 -3.57
CA TYR A 182 8.02 17.76 -4.11
C TYR A 182 7.29 17.72 -5.45
N LEU A 183 6.21 18.48 -5.62
CA LEU A 183 5.46 18.56 -6.88
C LEU A 183 6.29 19.19 -8.01
N SER A 184 7.19 20.09 -7.69
CA SER A 184 8.11 20.68 -8.68
C SER A 184 9.31 19.79 -9.02
N LEU A 185 9.43 18.61 -8.41
CA LEU A 185 10.56 17.69 -8.50
C LEU A 185 11.89 18.34 -8.05
N ASP A 186 11.81 19.30 -7.16
CA ASP A 186 12.96 19.91 -6.50
C ASP A 186 13.13 19.27 -5.12
N TRP A 187 13.70 18.09 -5.11
CA TRP A 187 13.85 17.31 -3.90
C TRP A 187 15.09 17.77 -3.14
N PRO A 188 15.03 17.83 -1.81
CA PRO A 188 16.16 18.19 -0.99
C PRO A 188 17.34 17.26 -1.25
N THR A 189 18.51 17.85 -1.50
CA THR A 189 19.74 17.13 -1.87
C THR A 189 20.40 16.42 -0.70
N GLU A 190 20.12 16.85 0.54
CA GLU A 190 20.70 16.29 1.75
C GLU A 190 19.60 15.86 2.71
N ASN A 191 19.58 14.59 3.07
CA ASN A 191 18.85 13.99 4.22
C ASN A 191 17.65 14.80 4.74
N GLY A 192 16.83 15.37 3.86
CA GLY A 192 15.70 16.24 4.21
C GLY A 192 14.74 15.60 5.22
N TRP A 193 14.67 14.26 5.25
CA TRP A 193 13.91 13.50 6.23
C TRP A 193 14.42 13.64 7.67
N VAL A 194 15.66 14.10 7.90
CA VAL A 194 16.21 14.36 9.23
C VAL A 194 15.64 15.65 9.81
N ASN A 195 15.40 16.64 8.93
CA ASN A 195 14.94 17.97 9.29
C ASN A 195 13.41 18.06 9.39
N TYR A 196 12.68 17.10 8.78
CA TYR A 196 11.23 17.10 8.82
C TYR A 196 10.67 16.33 10.02
N ASN A 197 9.63 16.87 10.62
CA ASN A 197 8.79 16.10 11.52
C ASN A 197 8.17 14.92 10.72
N LEU A 198 7.97 13.76 11.37
CA LEU A 198 7.37 12.58 10.72
C LEU A 198 6.02 12.87 10.06
N SER A 199 5.26 13.84 10.56
CA SER A 199 4.01 14.30 9.95
C SER A 199 4.21 14.91 8.56
N LEU A 200 5.36 15.50 8.26
CA LEU A 200 5.70 16.08 6.94
C LEU A 200 6.27 15.04 5.96
N ILE A 201 6.85 13.96 6.47
CA ILE A 201 7.42 12.88 5.63
C ILE A 201 6.31 12.04 4.97
N HIS A 202 5.11 12.00 5.56
CA HIS A 202 4.00 11.16 5.10
C HIS A 202 2.96 11.91 4.24
N ILE A 203 3.19 13.18 3.90
CA ILE A 203 2.39 13.92 2.95
C ILE A 203 2.86 13.62 1.52
#